data_49cc90350cb31e51f860ea20c805fd01
#
_entry.id   49cc90350cb31e51f860ea20c805fd01
#
_cell.length_a   1.000
_cell.length_b   1.000
_cell.length_c   1.000
_cell.angle_alpha   90.00
_cell.angle_beta   90.00
_cell.angle_gamma   90.00
#
_symmetry.space_group_name_H-M   'P 1'
#
loop_
_entity.id
_entity.type
_entity.pdbx_description
1 polymer ?
#
loop_
_entity_poly.entity_id
_entity_poly.type
_entity_poly.pdbx_seq_one_letter_code
_entity_poly.pdbx_strand_id
1 'polypeptide(L)' 'MSRQSKRELIEKLRPKYLAADKKGKGEILDMVVYATEYHRKYAIALLRSNPRKTA' A
#
# COMPACT_ATOMS: atom_id res chain seq x y z
N MET A 1 1.91 14.45 10.19
CA MET A 1 1.81 14.93 9.75
C MET A 1 2.06 15.13 8.44
N SER A 2 2.77 14.76 7.80
CA SER A 2 2.98 15.14 6.57
C SER A 2 2.36 14.28 5.60
N ARG A 3 2.07 14.72 4.48
CA ARG A 3 1.52 13.94 3.52
C ARG A 3 2.49 12.96 3.06
N GLN A 4 3.75 13.15 3.18
CA GLN A 4 4.70 12.24 2.79
C GLN A 4 4.54 10.97 3.50
N SER A 5 4.05 10.93 4.69
CA SER A 5 3.91 9.71 5.44
C SER A 5 3.08 8.66 4.75
N LYS A 6 2.03 9.06 4.11
CA LYS A 6 1.16 8.10 3.48
C LYS A 6 1.89 7.43 2.34
N ARG A 7 2.60 8.18 1.54
CA ARG A 7 3.28 7.61 0.45
C ARG A 7 4.36 6.72 0.94
N GLU A 8 5.14 7.11 1.91
CA GLU A 8 6.18 6.29 2.44
C GLU A 8 5.63 5.00 3.00
N LEU A 9 4.52 5.04 3.66
CA LEU A 9 3.95 3.86 4.25
C LEU A 9 3.63 2.86 3.13
N ILE A 10 3.02 3.33 2.07
CA ILE A 10 2.67 2.47 0.98
C ILE A 10 3.91 1.89 0.33
N GLU A 11 4.92 2.69 0.13
CA GLU A 11 6.13 2.22 -0.47
C GLU A 11 6.82 1.19 0.41
N LYS A 12 6.78 1.38 1.69
CA LYS A 12 7.38 0.45 2.58
C LYS A 12 6.61 -0.84 2.62
N LEU A 13 5.33 -0.81 2.58
CA LEU A 13 4.52 -2.01 2.65
C LEU A 13 4.34 -2.69 1.30
N ARG A 14 4.64 -2.01 0.21
CA ARG A 14 4.45 -2.62 -1.08
C ARG A 14 5.17 -3.96 -1.22
N PRO A 15 6.45 -4.05 -0.92
CA PRO A 15 7.15 -5.30 -1.07
C PRO A 15 6.56 -6.37 -0.15
N LYS A 16 6.12 -5.98 1.01
CA LYS A 16 5.54 -6.95 1.92
C LYS A 16 4.22 -7.41 1.37
N TYR A 17 3.46 -6.50 0.81
CA TYR A 17 2.16 -6.83 0.27
C TYR A 17 2.34 -7.81 -0.89
N LEU A 18 3.27 -7.54 -1.77
CA LEU A 18 3.46 -8.39 -2.93
C LEU A 18 4.00 -9.76 -2.55
N ALA A 19 4.74 -9.81 -1.48
CA ALA A 19 5.29 -11.08 -1.05
C ALA A 19 4.31 -11.86 -0.17
N ALA A 20 3.29 -11.25 0.33
CA ALA A 20 2.37 -11.93 1.22
C ALA A 20 1.35 -12.75 0.45
N ASP A 21 0.74 -13.71 1.13
CA ASP A 21 -0.23 -14.54 0.44
C ASP A 21 -1.55 -13.81 0.62
N LYS A 22 -2.64 -14.37 0.17
CA LYS A 22 -3.92 -13.82 0.28
C LYS A 22 -4.27 -13.26 1.62
N LYS A 23 -4.05 -13.99 2.64
CA LYS A 23 -4.37 -13.58 3.96
C LYS A 23 -3.50 -12.41 4.35
N GLY A 24 -2.22 -12.47 4.12
CA GLY A 24 -1.31 -11.42 4.46
C GLY A 24 -1.63 -10.15 3.71
N LYS A 25 -1.99 -10.28 2.44
CA LYS A 25 -2.31 -9.13 1.65
C LYS A 25 -3.50 -8.42 2.23
N GLY A 26 -4.47 -9.16 2.69
CA GLY A 26 -5.66 -8.57 3.26
C GLY A 26 -5.32 -7.77 4.50
N GLU A 27 -4.45 -8.29 5.32
CA GLU A 27 -4.10 -7.61 6.54
C GLU A 27 -3.32 -6.34 6.25
N ILE A 28 -2.39 -6.41 5.33
CA ILE A 28 -1.61 -5.25 4.99
C ILE A 28 -2.52 -4.19 4.37
N LEU A 29 -3.42 -4.62 3.50
CA LEU A 29 -4.32 -3.69 2.86
C LEU A 29 -5.18 -2.98 3.91
N ASP A 30 -5.66 -3.74 4.87
CA ASP A 30 -6.50 -3.18 5.88
C ASP A 30 -5.73 -2.13 6.66
N MET A 31 -4.49 -2.41 6.97
CA MET A 31 -3.67 -1.50 7.70
C MET A 31 -3.45 -0.24 6.89
N VAL A 32 -3.18 -0.36 5.62
CA VAL A 32 -2.95 0.78 4.78
C VAL A 32 -4.20 1.64 4.68
N VAL A 33 -5.34 1.02 4.49
CA VAL A 33 -6.58 1.75 4.36
C VAL A 33 -6.85 2.50 5.66
N TYR A 34 -6.61 1.87 6.77
CA TYR A 34 -6.89 2.49 8.04
C TYR A 34 -5.91 3.66 8.28
N ALA A 35 -4.67 3.47 7.99
CA ALA A 35 -3.68 4.49 8.21
C ALA A 35 -3.75 5.67 7.25
N THR A 36 -4.08 5.41 6.00
CA THR A 36 -4.12 6.47 5.03
C THR A 36 -5.52 6.96 4.74
N GLU A 37 -6.50 6.18 5.13
CA GLU A 37 -7.88 6.51 4.86
C GLU A 37 -8.17 6.53 3.37
N TYR A 38 -7.41 5.83 2.57
CA TYR A 38 -7.68 5.76 1.15
C TYR A 38 -8.74 4.70 0.94
N HIS A 39 -9.38 4.69 -0.21
CA HIS A 39 -10.38 3.71 -0.51
C HIS A 39 -9.65 2.43 -0.77
N ARG A 40 -10.26 1.31 -0.52
CA ARG A 40 -9.67 0.04 -0.72
C ARG A 40 -9.19 -0.11 -2.14
N LYS A 41 -9.98 0.20 -3.11
CA LYS A 41 -9.60 0.06 -4.48
C LYS A 41 -8.37 0.88 -4.78
N TYR A 42 -8.31 2.07 -4.29
CA TYR A 42 -7.19 2.94 -4.54
C TYR A 42 -5.95 2.38 -3.85
N ALA A 43 -6.09 1.89 -2.63
CA ALA A 43 -4.98 1.35 -1.90
C ALA A 43 -4.41 0.13 -2.61
N ILE A 44 -5.28 -0.72 -3.13
CA ILE A 44 -4.84 -1.90 -3.83
C ILE A 44 -4.06 -1.47 -5.07
N ALA A 45 -4.56 -0.49 -5.79
CA ALA A 45 -3.90 -0.02 -6.99
C ALA A 45 -2.51 0.51 -6.65
N LEU A 46 -2.40 1.24 -5.56
CA LEU A 46 -1.12 1.77 -5.18
C LEU A 46 -0.15 0.67 -4.76
N LEU A 47 -0.64 -0.33 -4.06
CA LEU A 47 0.22 -1.39 -3.60
C LEU A 47 0.64 -2.31 -4.73
N ARG A 48 -0.23 -2.50 -5.72
CA ARG A 48 0.11 -3.36 -6.80
C ARG A 48 0.90 -2.62 -7.86
N SER A 49 0.72 -1.33 -8.00
CA SER A 49 1.37 -0.61 -9.02
C SER A 49 2.74 -0.19 -8.58
N ASN A 50 3.64 -0.01 -9.47
CA ASN A 50 4.96 0.42 -9.12
C ASN A 50 5.27 1.66 -9.92
N PRO A 51 4.89 2.77 -9.49
CA PRO A 51 5.05 4.00 -10.20
C PRO A 51 6.48 4.34 -10.56
N ARG A 52 7.40 3.90 -9.80
CA ARG A 52 8.67 4.23 -10.10
C ARG A 52 9.13 3.52 -11.23
N LYS A 53 8.61 2.47 -11.56
CA LYS A 53 9.03 1.74 -12.57
C LYS A 53 9.06 2.39 -13.79
N THR A 54 8.30 3.27 -14.04
CA THR A 54 8.26 3.82 -15.26
C THR A 54 9.41 4.35 -15.63
N ALA A 55 10.08 4.66 -14.96
CA ALA A 55 11.19 5.35 -15.36
C ALA A 55 11.75 4.78 -16.41
#